data_02843ab3a54acce29f5574ac15c36001
#
_entry.id   02843ab3a54acce29f5574ac15c36001
#
_cell.length_a   1.000
_cell.length_b   1.000
_cell.length_c   1.000
_cell.angle_alpha   90.00
_cell.angle_beta   90.00
_cell.angle_gamma   90.00
#
_symmetry.space_group_name_H-M   'P 1'
#
loop_
_entity.id
_entity.type
_entity.pdbx_description
1 polymer ?
#
loop_
_entity_poly.entity_id
_entity_poly.type
_entity_poly.pdbx_seq_one_letter_code
_entity_poly.pdbx_strand_id
1 'polypeptide(L)'
;MVCWASFEVSNWKYYKDLDISGTGVKKIFIDDEIFSGSKKDLSDLRVIGNNNIEIPYKIISGRQNYSQNSYQASLLNNSYVFEKYSMVIVDLKEKGRIVNNLKINTDSENFQRNARVYGSDDMENWNLIKGDAYIYDYTDKKGNFKSQNTRLIFADSLFRYYKIEIDDENGFPVKINSVETSQNVSGSIQENKRNISFYSLENANNKSTELIADLSINGVPISKVLFGANDQNFNRRILIYSSDDKNKWDYLDQGYIFRYNTPKFKGENLTINFSETKNRYIKFEVLNNDNVSLVFSSITGFSIVQEIIFQVESSQKYKIFYGNEKSSRPEYDIDKYLQYLDTEGVEYAKISTQKDNSQYIKEQEPKKPLSERIPYLLPSILILISVFLIGLVYKFLKN
;
A
#
# COMPACT_ATOMS: atom_id res chain seq x y z
N MET A 1 -30.83 -14.57 -22.43
CA MET A 1 -29.61 -15.41 -22.48
C MET A 1 -28.49 -14.48 -22.13
N VAL A 2 -28.05 -14.48 -20.85
CA VAL A 2 -26.95 -13.65 -20.37
C VAL A 2 -25.66 -14.32 -20.86
N CYS A 3 -24.99 -13.70 -21.81
CA CYS A 3 -23.71 -14.17 -22.31
C CYS A 3 -22.66 -13.86 -21.25
N TRP A 4 -22.32 -14.82 -20.42
CA TRP A 4 -21.10 -14.76 -19.62
C TRP A 4 -19.95 -14.75 -20.62
N ALA A 5 -19.11 -13.75 -20.57
CA ALA A 5 -17.91 -13.71 -21.39
C ALA A 5 -17.06 -14.95 -21.02
N SER A 6 -17.05 -15.96 -21.87
CA SER A 6 -16.22 -17.14 -21.70
C SER A 6 -14.75 -16.70 -21.73
N PHE A 7 -13.91 -17.30 -20.87
CA PHE A 7 -12.47 -17.06 -20.90
C PHE A 7 -11.90 -17.48 -22.28
N GLU A 8 -11.38 -16.49 -23.01
CA GLU A 8 -10.77 -16.70 -24.32
C GLU A 8 -9.24 -16.76 -24.18
N VAL A 9 -8.68 -17.96 -24.26
CA VAL A 9 -7.23 -18.20 -24.10
C VAL A 9 -6.39 -17.32 -25.03
N SER A 10 -6.87 -17.08 -26.24
CA SER A 10 -6.17 -16.30 -27.28
C SER A 10 -5.89 -14.84 -26.91
N ASN A 11 -6.56 -14.28 -25.90
CA ASN A 11 -6.37 -12.91 -25.44
C ASN A 11 -5.22 -12.75 -24.45
N TRP A 12 -4.60 -13.84 -24.01
CA TRP A 12 -3.64 -13.86 -22.91
C TRP A 12 -2.27 -14.23 -23.42
N LYS A 13 -1.27 -13.38 -23.11
CA LYS A 13 0.08 -13.52 -23.65
C LYS A 13 0.89 -14.59 -22.93
N TYR A 14 0.73 -14.70 -21.60
CA TYR A 14 1.51 -15.56 -20.75
C TYR A 14 0.64 -16.45 -19.87
N TYR A 15 1.21 -17.59 -19.46
CA TYR A 15 0.64 -18.41 -18.41
C TYR A 15 1.71 -19.13 -17.61
N LYS A 16 1.31 -19.62 -16.42
CA LYS A 16 2.08 -20.56 -15.60
C LYS A 16 1.18 -21.72 -15.19
N ASP A 17 1.74 -22.91 -15.14
CA ASP A 17 1.05 -24.08 -14.60
C ASP A 17 1.11 -24.03 -13.06
N LEU A 18 0.03 -24.43 -12.42
CA LEU A 18 -0.10 -24.55 -10.98
C LEU A 18 -0.09 -26.04 -10.61
N ASP A 19 0.86 -26.44 -9.76
CA ASP A 19 0.92 -27.80 -9.20
C ASP A 19 0.15 -27.79 -7.86
N ILE A 20 -1.04 -28.37 -7.87
CA ILE A 20 -1.98 -28.36 -6.77
C ILE A 20 -2.33 -29.77 -6.37
N SER A 21 -2.10 -30.09 -5.09
CA SER A 21 -2.53 -31.32 -4.46
C SER A 21 -3.79 -31.12 -3.63
N GLY A 22 -4.71 -32.09 -3.68
CA GLY A 22 -5.96 -32.09 -2.88
C GLY A 22 -6.98 -31.02 -3.28
N THR A 23 -7.93 -30.80 -2.42
CA THR A 23 -9.05 -29.85 -2.56
C THR A 23 -8.97 -28.75 -1.48
N GLY A 24 -9.88 -27.78 -1.52
CA GLY A 24 -10.00 -26.71 -0.54
C GLY A 24 -9.27 -25.43 -0.93
N VAL A 25 -8.99 -24.58 0.05
CA VAL A 25 -8.34 -23.30 -0.16
C VAL A 25 -6.86 -23.47 -0.50
N LYS A 26 -6.37 -22.77 -1.48
CA LYS A 26 -4.96 -22.75 -1.91
C LYS A 26 -4.47 -21.31 -2.06
N LYS A 27 -3.15 -21.16 -1.94
CA LYS A 27 -2.44 -19.89 -2.13
C LYS A 27 -1.32 -20.04 -3.13
N ILE A 28 -1.03 -18.97 -3.85
CA ILE A 28 0.19 -18.83 -4.66
C ILE A 28 0.80 -17.44 -4.42
N PHE A 29 2.11 -17.35 -4.45
CA PHE A 29 2.81 -16.07 -4.45
C PHE A 29 2.75 -15.43 -5.84
N ILE A 30 2.58 -14.12 -5.88
CA ILE A 30 2.79 -13.33 -7.10
C ILE A 30 4.30 -13.07 -7.20
N ASP A 31 4.93 -13.70 -8.18
CA ASP A 31 6.36 -13.59 -8.41
C ASP A 31 6.71 -12.47 -9.41
N ASP A 32 8.01 -12.26 -9.62
CA ASP A 32 8.54 -11.23 -10.50
C ASP A 32 8.09 -11.37 -11.96
N GLU A 33 7.92 -12.60 -12.45
CA GLU A 33 7.47 -12.84 -13.82
C GLU A 33 6.00 -12.44 -13.99
N ILE A 34 5.16 -12.73 -12.98
CA ILE A 34 3.77 -12.29 -12.98
C ILE A 34 3.71 -10.75 -12.88
N PHE A 35 4.47 -10.12 -11.98
CA PHE A 35 4.50 -8.66 -11.88
C PHE A 35 4.92 -7.99 -13.19
N SER A 36 5.97 -8.51 -13.84
CA SER A 36 6.52 -7.91 -15.07
C SER A 36 5.67 -8.17 -16.30
N GLY A 37 4.97 -9.30 -16.34
CA GLY A 37 4.14 -9.71 -17.47
C GLY A 37 2.69 -9.26 -17.40
N SER A 38 2.22 -8.79 -16.24
CA SER A 38 0.86 -8.32 -16.00
C SER A 38 0.73 -6.81 -16.11
N LYS A 39 -0.50 -6.32 -16.10
CA LYS A 39 -0.79 -4.90 -15.86
C LYS A 39 -0.32 -4.49 -14.46
N LYS A 40 0.10 -3.25 -14.29
CA LYS A 40 0.61 -2.74 -13.00
C LYS A 40 -0.38 -2.90 -11.84
N ASP A 41 -1.68 -2.92 -12.12
CA ASP A 41 -2.74 -3.11 -11.12
C ASP A 41 -3.16 -4.59 -10.95
N LEU A 42 -2.51 -5.52 -11.67
CA LEU A 42 -2.81 -6.95 -11.70
C LEU A 42 -4.27 -7.27 -12.08
N SER A 43 -4.95 -6.37 -12.78
CA SER A 43 -6.35 -6.55 -13.17
C SER A 43 -6.55 -7.62 -14.26
N ASP A 44 -5.47 -8.02 -14.90
CA ASP A 44 -5.45 -9.01 -15.98
C ASP A 44 -5.06 -10.42 -15.51
N LEU A 45 -5.02 -10.70 -14.22
CA LEU A 45 -4.80 -12.07 -13.76
C LEU A 45 -6.07 -12.92 -13.91
N ARG A 46 -5.91 -14.20 -14.28
CA ARG A 46 -7.01 -15.18 -14.27
C ARG A 46 -6.49 -16.55 -13.85
N VAL A 47 -7.15 -17.16 -12.88
CA VAL A 47 -6.92 -18.56 -12.51
C VAL A 47 -7.89 -19.43 -13.29
N ILE A 48 -7.39 -20.37 -14.06
CA ILE A 48 -8.18 -21.18 -14.98
C ILE A 48 -7.99 -22.66 -14.66
N GLY A 49 -9.09 -23.37 -14.50
CA GLY A 49 -9.14 -24.81 -14.36
C GLY A 49 -9.31 -25.53 -15.69
N ASN A 50 -9.69 -26.82 -15.64
CA ASN A 50 -10.01 -27.60 -16.84
C ASN A 50 -11.17 -26.95 -17.61
N ASN A 51 -11.23 -27.23 -18.91
CA ASN A 51 -12.27 -26.75 -19.82
C ASN A 51 -12.40 -25.21 -19.86
N ASN A 52 -11.31 -24.48 -19.61
CA ASN A 52 -11.28 -23.01 -19.58
C ASN A 52 -12.25 -22.41 -18.56
N ILE A 53 -12.54 -23.10 -17.48
CA ILE A 53 -13.38 -22.58 -16.40
C ILE A 53 -12.55 -21.61 -15.55
N GLU A 54 -13.00 -20.39 -15.43
CA GLU A 54 -12.41 -19.36 -14.59
C GLU A 54 -12.72 -19.65 -13.11
N ILE A 55 -11.68 -19.64 -12.27
CA ILE A 55 -11.76 -19.92 -10.85
C ILE A 55 -11.72 -18.58 -10.09
N PRO A 56 -12.75 -18.29 -9.28
CA PRO A 56 -12.76 -17.09 -8.45
C PRO A 56 -11.56 -17.04 -7.50
N TYR A 57 -10.92 -15.88 -7.44
CA TYR A 57 -9.75 -15.67 -6.60
C TYR A 57 -9.77 -14.26 -5.99
N LYS A 58 -8.95 -14.07 -4.96
CA LYS A 58 -8.66 -12.76 -4.38
C LYS A 58 -7.16 -12.55 -4.28
N ILE A 59 -6.70 -11.34 -4.61
CA ILE A 59 -5.34 -10.92 -4.31
C ILE A 59 -5.32 -10.36 -2.89
N ILE A 60 -4.44 -10.90 -2.06
CA ILE A 60 -4.19 -10.42 -0.71
C ILE A 60 -2.74 -9.92 -0.65
N SER A 61 -2.56 -8.71 -0.14
CA SER A 61 -1.23 -8.19 0.18
C SER A 61 -0.84 -8.67 1.57
N GLY A 62 0.44 -8.97 1.77
CA GLY A 62 0.97 -9.56 2.99
C GLY A 62 0.25 -9.04 4.23
N ARG A 63 -0.55 -9.88 4.83
CA ARG A 63 -1.34 -9.52 6.00
C ARG A 63 -0.38 -9.13 7.10
N GLN A 64 -0.54 -7.92 7.63
CA GLN A 64 -0.34 -7.77 9.05
C GLN A 64 -1.35 -8.74 9.67
N ASN A 65 -0.88 -9.87 10.16
CA ASN A 65 -1.69 -10.68 11.05
C ASN A 65 -1.86 -9.84 12.32
N TYR A 66 -2.91 -9.01 12.32
CA TYR A 66 -3.34 -8.35 13.54
C TYR A 66 -4.01 -9.43 14.38
N SER A 67 -3.24 -10.08 15.23
CA SER A 67 -3.86 -10.78 16.34
C SER A 67 -4.14 -9.76 17.43
N GLN A 68 -5.36 -9.73 17.91
CA GLN A 68 -5.75 -8.90 19.02
C GLN A 68 -5.97 -9.81 20.25
N ASN A 69 -5.06 -9.69 21.21
CA ASN A 69 -5.27 -10.30 22.51
C ASN A 69 -6.13 -9.36 23.35
N SER A 70 -7.38 -9.70 23.57
CA SER A 70 -8.30 -8.90 24.41
C SER A 70 -8.23 -9.36 25.85
N TYR A 71 -8.24 -8.42 26.78
CA TYR A 71 -8.17 -8.69 28.20
C TYR A 71 -9.43 -8.20 28.92
N GLN A 72 -9.90 -9.00 29.88
CA GLN A 72 -10.95 -8.55 30.77
C GLN A 72 -10.38 -7.56 31.77
N ALA A 73 -11.04 -6.43 31.91
CA ALA A 73 -10.68 -5.39 32.85
C ALA A 73 -11.88 -4.89 33.65
N SER A 74 -11.63 -4.35 34.83
CA SER A 74 -12.65 -3.67 35.64
C SER A 74 -12.38 -2.17 35.61
N LEU A 75 -13.44 -1.40 35.60
CA LEU A 75 -13.34 0.05 35.77
C LEU A 75 -13.35 0.41 37.24
N LEU A 76 -12.36 1.18 37.63
CA LEU A 76 -12.24 1.77 38.95
C LEU A 76 -12.30 3.29 38.80
N ASN A 77 -12.81 3.98 39.82
CA ASN A 77 -12.74 5.42 39.93
C ASN A 77 -13.17 6.17 38.63
N ASN A 78 -14.32 5.78 38.06
CA ASN A 78 -14.90 6.50 36.94
C ASN A 78 -15.53 7.81 37.46
N SER A 79 -14.85 8.92 37.23
CA SER A 79 -15.18 10.20 37.83
C SER A 79 -14.96 11.35 36.85
N TYR A 80 -15.54 12.50 37.20
CA TYR A 80 -15.39 13.75 36.48
C TYR A 80 -14.86 14.84 37.39
N VAL A 81 -13.79 15.48 36.99
CA VAL A 81 -13.25 16.68 37.63
C VAL A 81 -13.76 17.88 36.88
N PHE A 82 -14.63 18.66 37.53
CA PHE A 82 -15.36 19.79 36.94
C PHE A 82 -14.41 20.72 36.15
N GLU A 83 -14.76 21.06 34.91
CA GLU A 83 -14.01 21.89 33.98
C GLU A 83 -12.55 21.47 33.73
N LYS A 84 -12.19 20.24 34.03
CA LYS A 84 -10.84 19.73 33.80
C LYS A 84 -10.84 18.49 32.91
N TYR A 85 -11.36 17.39 33.41
CA TYR A 85 -11.36 16.11 32.66
C TYR A 85 -12.34 15.08 33.20
N SER A 86 -12.75 14.18 32.33
CA SER A 86 -13.31 12.87 32.71
C SER A 86 -12.17 11.89 32.94
N MET A 87 -12.25 11.07 33.99
CA MET A 87 -11.19 10.13 34.34
C MET A 87 -11.76 8.75 34.66
N VAL A 88 -11.02 7.72 34.23
CA VAL A 88 -11.27 6.35 34.61
C VAL A 88 -9.95 5.60 34.84
N ILE A 89 -9.95 4.70 35.84
CA ILE A 89 -8.86 3.74 36.06
C ILE A 89 -9.35 2.37 35.60
N VAL A 90 -8.53 1.69 34.79
CA VAL A 90 -8.74 0.36 34.25
C VAL A 90 -7.80 -0.60 34.99
N ASP A 91 -8.33 -1.60 35.70
CA ASP A 91 -7.57 -2.66 36.37
C ASP A 91 -7.62 -3.95 35.54
N LEU A 92 -6.47 -4.40 35.04
CA LEU A 92 -6.34 -5.67 34.31
C LEU A 92 -6.41 -6.91 35.23
N LYS A 93 -6.53 -6.72 36.54
CA LYS A 93 -6.53 -7.77 37.58
C LYS A 93 -5.23 -8.56 37.74
N GLU A 94 -4.40 -8.59 36.69
CA GLU A 94 -3.14 -9.30 36.62
C GLU A 94 -2.01 -8.38 36.13
N LYS A 95 -0.79 -8.61 36.59
CA LYS A 95 0.40 -7.99 36.06
C LYS A 95 0.94 -8.76 34.86
N GLY A 96 1.75 -8.09 34.00
CA GLY A 96 2.47 -8.74 32.90
C GLY A 96 1.65 -8.93 31.62
N ARG A 97 0.48 -8.33 31.54
CA ARG A 97 -0.31 -8.25 30.30
C ARG A 97 0.22 -7.09 29.46
N ILE A 98 0.60 -7.36 28.22
CA ILE A 98 1.01 -6.30 27.28
C ILE A 98 -0.26 -5.63 26.73
N VAL A 99 -0.37 -4.33 26.94
CA VAL A 99 -1.46 -3.50 26.39
C VAL A 99 -0.85 -2.40 25.54
N ASN A 100 -1.41 -2.16 24.37
CA ASN A 100 -1.04 -1.05 23.49
C ASN A 100 -2.27 -0.38 22.84
N ASN A 101 -3.48 -0.80 23.25
CA ASN A 101 -4.73 -0.27 22.72
C ASN A 101 -5.82 -0.30 23.80
N LEU A 102 -6.42 0.87 24.03
CA LEU A 102 -7.59 1.06 24.87
C LEU A 102 -8.70 1.68 24.02
N LYS A 103 -9.88 1.07 23.98
CA LYS A 103 -11.04 1.61 23.27
C LYS A 103 -12.10 2.01 24.28
N ILE A 104 -12.46 3.27 24.27
CA ILE A 104 -13.49 3.84 25.14
C ILE A 104 -14.85 3.65 24.48
N ASN A 105 -15.79 3.00 25.19
CA ASN A 105 -17.17 2.94 24.79
C ASN A 105 -17.94 4.06 25.48
N THR A 106 -18.61 4.88 24.70
CA THR A 106 -19.33 6.09 25.15
C THR A 106 -20.64 6.26 24.39
N ASP A 107 -21.65 6.83 25.06
CA ASP A 107 -22.89 7.29 24.45
C ASP A 107 -22.83 8.79 24.11
N SER A 108 -21.74 9.47 24.43
CA SER A 108 -21.54 10.87 24.05
C SER A 108 -21.36 10.98 22.54
N GLU A 109 -22.00 11.98 21.93
CA GLU A 109 -21.98 12.24 20.49
C GLU A 109 -21.42 13.65 20.22
N ASN A 110 -20.89 13.85 19.01
CA ASN A 110 -20.48 15.17 18.49
C ASN A 110 -19.45 15.88 19.38
N PHE A 111 -18.34 15.19 19.66
CA PHE A 111 -17.23 15.73 20.42
C PHE A 111 -15.88 15.45 19.74
N GLN A 112 -14.90 16.29 20.06
CA GLN A 112 -13.47 16.01 19.86
C GLN A 112 -12.76 16.43 21.14
N ARG A 113 -11.95 15.54 21.74
CA ARG A 113 -11.25 15.76 23.02
C ARG A 113 -9.84 15.22 22.98
N ASN A 114 -8.94 15.94 23.61
CA ASN A 114 -7.62 15.41 23.92
C ASN A 114 -7.74 14.36 25.03
N ALA A 115 -6.89 13.34 24.98
CA ALA A 115 -6.85 12.28 25.96
C ALA A 115 -5.41 11.94 26.32
N ARG A 116 -5.20 11.60 27.58
CA ARG A 116 -3.91 11.13 28.12
C ARG A 116 -4.07 9.76 28.73
N VAL A 117 -3.06 8.93 28.54
CA VAL A 117 -2.97 7.59 29.14
C VAL A 117 -1.78 7.51 30.05
N TYR A 118 -2.01 7.04 31.26
CA TYR A 118 -0.98 6.78 32.25
C TYR A 118 -1.02 5.31 32.67
N GLY A 119 0.13 4.75 33.06
CA GLY A 119 0.26 3.40 33.59
C GLY A 119 0.81 3.41 35.00
N SER A 120 0.37 2.45 35.82
CA SER A 120 0.85 2.23 37.20
C SER A 120 0.70 0.77 37.61
N ASP A 121 1.55 0.34 38.53
CA ASP A 121 1.46 -0.98 39.17
C ASP A 121 0.93 -0.91 40.59
N ASP A 122 0.78 0.28 41.18
CA ASP A 122 0.41 0.52 42.57
C ASP A 122 -0.73 1.54 42.77
N MET A 123 -1.19 2.20 41.71
CA MET A 123 -2.15 3.32 41.67
C MET A 123 -1.68 4.60 42.40
N GLU A 124 -0.43 4.65 42.83
CA GLU A 124 0.17 5.82 43.45
C GLU A 124 1.13 6.52 42.48
N ASN A 125 2.03 5.74 41.87
CA ASN A 125 3.03 6.22 40.94
C ASN A 125 2.54 6.05 39.48
N TRP A 126 2.20 7.17 38.82
CA TRP A 126 1.66 7.17 37.48
C TRP A 126 2.70 7.63 36.46
N ASN A 127 2.94 6.81 35.45
CA ASN A 127 3.84 7.11 34.33
C ASN A 127 3.01 7.49 33.10
N LEU A 128 3.31 8.64 32.49
CA LEU A 128 2.66 9.07 31.25
C LEU A 128 3.09 8.15 30.10
N ILE A 129 2.13 7.44 29.51
CA ILE A 129 2.35 6.54 28.36
C ILE A 129 2.06 7.28 27.04
N LYS A 130 0.95 8.05 26.98
CA LYS A 130 0.51 8.78 25.81
C LYS A 130 -0.07 10.12 26.22
N GLY A 131 0.54 11.22 25.75
CA GLY A 131 0.15 12.58 26.15
C GLY A 131 -0.62 13.36 25.10
N ASP A 132 -0.60 12.90 23.86
CA ASP A 132 -1.07 13.61 22.65
C ASP A 132 -2.13 12.81 21.87
N ALA A 133 -2.88 11.96 22.53
CA ALA A 133 -4.00 11.27 21.91
C ALA A 133 -5.22 12.17 21.84
N TYR A 134 -6.08 11.95 20.85
CA TYR A 134 -7.41 12.54 20.80
C TYR A 134 -8.46 11.53 20.38
N ILE A 135 -9.68 11.74 20.87
CA ILE A 135 -10.85 10.95 20.54
C ILE A 135 -11.95 11.86 19.98
N TYR A 136 -12.77 11.32 19.12
CA TYR A 136 -13.88 12.08 18.53
C TYR A 136 -15.08 11.20 18.17
N ASP A 137 -16.24 11.83 18.13
CA ASP A 137 -17.45 11.34 17.50
C ASP A 137 -18.09 12.47 16.69
N TYR A 138 -18.39 12.20 15.43
CA TYR A 138 -19.18 13.04 14.57
C TYR A 138 -20.39 12.27 14.07
N THR A 139 -21.56 12.56 14.63
CA THR A 139 -22.81 11.90 14.28
C THR A 139 -23.79 12.92 13.70
N ASP A 140 -24.23 12.70 12.45
CA ASP A 140 -25.35 13.41 11.83
C ASP A 140 -26.53 12.44 11.64
N LYS A 141 -27.52 12.55 12.52
CA LYS A 141 -28.74 11.72 12.48
C LYS A 141 -29.62 12.00 11.26
N LYS A 142 -29.55 13.22 10.70
CA LYS A 142 -30.34 13.62 9.52
C LYS A 142 -29.71 13.11 8.23
N GLY A 143 -28.37 13.20 8.14
CA GLY A 143 -27.61 12.74 7.00
C GLY A 143 -27.23 11.26 7.04
N ASN A 144 -27.62 10.53 8.11
CA ASN A 144 -27.24 9.12 8.34
C ASN A 144 -25.71 8.90 8.24
N PHE A 145 -24.94 9.84 8.77
CA PHE A 145 -23.48 9.82 8.79
C PHE A 145 -22.96 9.64 10.21
N LYS A 146 -22.00 8.73 10.38
CA LYS A 146 -21.27 8.55 11.64
C LYS A 146 -19.78 8.30 11.35
N SER A 147 -18.92 9.12 11.96
CA SER A 147 -17.48 8.92 12.01
C SER A 147 -17.01 9.02 13.44
N GLN A 148 -16.39 7.96 13.94
CA GLN A 148 -15.99 7.88 15.34
C GLN A 148 -14.60 7.24 15.48
N ASN A 149 -13.77 7.84 16.34
CA ASN A 149 -12.55 7.20 16.82
C ASN A 149 -12.41 7.45 18.33
N THR A 150 -12.57 6.40 19.12
CA THR A 150 -12.43 6.40 20.58
C THR A 150 -11.29 5.49 21.04
N ARG A 151 -10.35 5.15 20.13
CA ARG A 151 -9.21 4.27 20.41
C ARG A 151 -7.98 5.12 20.80
N LEU A 152 -7.33 4.68 21.86
CA LEU A 152 -6.07 5.21 22.34
C LEU A 152 -4.97 4.17 22.07
N ILE A 153 -4.14 4.45 21.08
CA ILE A 153 -3.06 3.56 20.65
C ILE A 153 -1.72 4.13 21.15
N PHE A 154 -0.89 3.28 21.76
CA PHE A 154 0.41 3.64 22.33
C PHE A 154 1.40 2.47 22.21
N ALA A 155 2.63 2.67 22.60
CA ALA A 155 3.65 1.62 22.62
C ALA A 155 3.30 0.51 23.64
N ASP A 156 3.78 -0.71 23.38
CA ASP A 156 3.61 -1.85 24.29
C ASP A 156 3.93 -1.46 25.73
N SER A 157 3.00 -1.73 26.62
CA SER A 157 3.05 -1.36 28.03
C SER A 157 2.63 -2.53 28.92
N LEU A 158 3.26 -2.70 30.08
CA LEU A 158 3.10 -3.86 30.96
C LEU A 158 2.47 -3.54 32.33
N PHE A 159 1.93 -2.34 32.52
CA PHE A 159 1.31 -1.94 33.78
C PHE A 159 0.02 -2.72 34.07
N ARG A 160 -0.27 -2.92 35.34
CA ARG A 160 -1.55 -3.49 35.78
C ARG A 160 -2.70 -2.50 35.64
N TYR A 161 -2.45 -1.23 35.99
CA TYR A 161 -3.48 -0.18 36.00
C TYR A 161 -3.20 0.85 34.91
N TYR A 162 -4.27 1.23 34.22
CA TYR A 162 -4.24 2.29 33.22
C TYR A 162 -5.22 3.38 33.62
N LYS A 163 -4.74 4.62 33.74
CA LYS A 163 -5.58 5.79 33.97
C LYS A 163 -5.75 6.54 32.66
N ILE A 164 -6.98 6.80 32.29
CA ILE A 164 -7.34 7.61 31.12
C ILE A 164 -7.91 8.93 31.65
N GLU A 165 -7.40 10.03 31.15
CA GLU A 165 -7.92 11.37 31.37
C GLU A 165 -8.36 11.93 30.01
N ILE A 166 -9.61 12.40 29.90
CA ILE A 166 -10.18 13.02 28.70
C ILE A 166 -10.49 14.46 29.05
N ASP A 167 -9.84 15.40 28.37
CA ASP A 167 -10.00 16.84 28.65
C ASP A 167 -11.46 17.27 28.48
N ASP A 168 -11.91 18.10 29.39
CA ASP A 168 -13.19 18.74 29.27
C ASP A 168 -13.04 20.08 28.52
N GLU A 169 -13.87 20.26 27.53
CA GLU A 169 -13.99 21.54 26.82
C GLU A 169 -15.43 22.05 26.99
N ASN A 170 -15.56 23.21 27.60
CA ASN A 170 -16.84 23.92 27.76
C ASN A 170 -17.87 23.23 28.68
N GLY A 171 -17.44 22.47 29.69
CA GLY A 171 -18.32 21.87 30.70
C GLY A 171 -19.16 20.68 30.21
N PHE A 172 -18.78 20.05 29.09
CA PHE A 172 -19.45 18.86 28.55
C PHE A 172 -18.55 17.61 28.63
N PRO A 173 -18.58 16.89 29.74
CA PRO A 173 -17.75 15.71 29.94
C PRO A 173 -18.13 14.57 29.00
N VAL A 174 -17.13 13.84 28.50
CA VAL A 174 -17.37 12.58 27.79
C VAL A 174 -17.69 11.49 28.80
N LYS A 175 -18.87 10.87 28.68
CA LYS A 175 -19.29 9.77 29.54
C LYS A 175 -18.59 8.48 29.15
N ILE A 176 -17.86 7.87 30.08
CA ILE A 176 -17.16 6.59 29.85
C ILE A 176 -18.06 5.45 30.36
N ASN A 177 -18.58 4.60 29.46
CA ASN A 177 -19.42 3.46 29.81
C ASN A 177 -18.58 2.22 30.13
N SER A 178 -17.61 1.93 29.27
CA SER A 178 -16.63 0.83 29.45
C SER A 178 -15.35 1.12 28.68
N VAL A 179 -14.29 0.36 28.97
CA VAL A 179 -13.03 0.40 28.24
C VAL A 179 -12.64 -1.02 27.86
N GLU A 180 -12.50 -1.26 26.56
CA GLU A 180 -11.93 -2.49 26.01
C GLU A 180 -10.42 -2.37 26.05
N THR A 181 -9.74 -3.39 26.58
CA THR A 181 -8.28 -3.42 26.68
C THR A 181 -7.72 -4.53 25.82
N SER A 182 -6.70 -4.22 25.05
CA SER A 182 -6.10 -5.22 24.16
C SER A 182 -4.64 -4.92 23.84
N GLN A 183 -3.95 -5.97 23.43
CA GLN A 183 -2.72 -5.89 22.69
C GLN A 183 -3.02 -6.14 21.21
N ASN A 184 -2.77 -5.16 20.37
CA ASN A 184 -2.69 -5.38 18.94
C ASN A 184 -1.28 -5.87 18.62
N VAL A 185 -1.16 -7.15 18.31
CA VAL A 185 0.09 -7.73 17.85
C VAL A 185 0.12 -7.57 16.33
N SER A 186 0.89 -6.61 15.85
CA SER A 186 1.22 -6.57 14.43
C SER A 186 2.23 -7.69 14.16
N GLY A 187 1.79 -8.74 13.51
CA GLY A 187 2.72 -9.67 12.88
C GLY A 187 3.60 -8.91 11.91
N SER A 188 4.85 -9.31 11.77
CA SER A 188 5.73 -8.75 10.76
C SER A 188 5.08 -8.93 9.38
N ILE A 189 4.90 -7.82 8.65
CA ILE A 189 4.51 -7.90 7.24
C ILE A 189 5.60 -8.72 6.56
N GLN A 190 5.20 -9.77 5.87
CA GLN A 190 6.16 -10.54 5.09
C GLN A 190 6.63 -9.69 3.92
N GLU A 191 7.91 -9.38 3.90
CA GLU A 191 8.54 -8.56 2.87
C GLU A 191 9.56 -9.39 2.06
N ASN A 192 9.51 -9.23 0.77
CA ASN A 192 10.56 -9.69 -0.12
C ASN A 192 11.67 -8.63 -0.16
N LYS A 193 12.92 -9.06 0.07
CA LYS A 193 14.12 -8.23 -0.01
C LYS A 193 14.79 -8.42 -1.35
N ARG A 194 15.24 -7.32 -1.94
CA ARG A 194 15.90 -7.33 -3.24
C ARG A 194 17.07 -6.35 -3.24
N ASN A 195 18.25 -6.83 -3.56
CA ASN A 195 19.38 -5.94 -3.83
C ASN A 195 19.17 -5.27 -5.18
N ILE A 196 19.24 -3.94 -5.20
CA ILE A 196 18.99 -3.14 -6.38
C ILE A 196 20.34 -2.61 -6.91
N SER A 197 20.60 -2.85 -8.18
CA SER A 197 21.76 -2.28 -8.87
C SER A 197 21.57 -0.77 -9.02
N PHE A 198 22.61 0.01 -8.75
CA PHE A 198 22.55 1.46 -8.88
C PHE A 198 23.88 2.04 -9.34
N TYR A 199 23.83 3.26 -9.83
CA TYR A 199 24.99 4.10 -10.06
C TYR A 199 24.73 5.50 -9.49
N SER A 200 25.80 6.22 -9.17
CA SER A 200 25.74 7.57 -8.61
C SER A 200 26.24 8.62 -9.58
N LEU A 201 25.60 9.78 -9.56
CA LEU A 201 25.96 10.98 -10.32
C LEU A 201 26.01 12.16 -9.36
N GLU A 202 27.08 12.95 -9.44
CA GLU A 202 27.16 14.21 -8.68
C GLU A 202 26.46 15.33 -9.44
N ASN A 203 25.59 16.06 -8.78
CA ASN A 203 24.89 17.22 -9.29
C ASN A 203 25.39 18.49 -8.58
N ALA A 204 26.42 19.13 -9.15
CA ALA A 204 27.03 20.31 -8.57
C ALA A 204 26.05 21.50 -8.43
N ASN A 205 25.09 21.64 -9.35
CA ASN A 205 24.12 22.74 -9.32
C ASN A 205 23.18 22.65 -8.11
N ASN A 206 22.75 21.43 -7.78
CA ASN A 206 21.84 21.16 -6.67
C ASN A 206 22.60 20.81 -5.38
N LYS A 207 23.94 20.73 -5.40
CA LYS A 207 24.76 20.20 -4.30
C LYS A 207 24.21 18.88 -3.79
N SER A 208 23.95 17.93 -4.69
CA SER A 208 23.33 16.66 -4.40
C SER A 208 24.06 15.51 -5.10
N THR A 209 23.85 14.30 -4.59
CA THR A 209 24.24 13.04 -5.25
C THR A 209 22.97 12.32 -5.69
N GLU A 210 22.85 12.02 -6.97
CA GLU A 210 21.74 11.26 -7.53
C GLU A 210 22.11 9.77 -7.61
N LEU A 211 21.40 8.91 -6.91
CA LEU A 211 21.52 7.47 -7.00
C LEU A 211 20.41 6.95 -7.91
N ILE A 212 20.78 6.42 -9.08
CA ILE A 212 19.83 5.86 -10.04
C ILE A 212 19.80 4.35 -9.87
N ALA A 213 18.72 3.87 -9.26
CA ALA A 213 18.49 2.45 -8.98
C ALA A 213 17.67 1.81 -10.11
N ASP A 214 18.10 0.62 -10.59
CA ASP A 214 17.42 -0.17 -11.62
C ASP A 214 16.93 -1.49 -11.02
N LEU A 215 15.63 -1.68 -10.98
CA LEU A 215 14.99 -2.92 -10.52
C LEU A 215 15.14 -4.07 -11.52
N SER A 216 15.68 -3.82 -12.70
CA SER A 216 15.86 -4.74 -13.84
C SER A 216 14.55 -5.19 -14.51
N ILE A 217 13.45 -5.09 -13.84
CA ILE A 217 12.09 -5.46 -14.31
C ILE A 217 11.06 -4.39 -13.93
N ASN A 218 10.03 -4.25 -14.75
CA ASN A 218 8.88 -3.38 -14.45
C ASN A 218 7.87 -4.12 -13.58
N GLY A 219 6.97 -3.37 -12.94
CA GLY A 219 5.78 -3.92 -12.30
C GLY A 219 5.99 -4.39 -10.86
N VAL A 220 7.22 -4.60 -10.42
CA VAL A 220 7.52 -5.04 -9.04
C VAL A 220 7.27 -3.89 -8.07
N PRO A 221 6.40 -4.07 -7.06
CA PRO A 221 6.12 -3.02 -6.10
C PRO A 221 7.31 -2.82 -5.15
N ILE A 222 7.72 -1.58 -4.93
CA ILE A 222 8.71 -1.19 -3.91
C ILE A 222 8.15 -0.01 -3.12
N SER A 223 8.19 -0.10 -1.80
CA SER A 223 7.68 0.93 -0.88
C SER A 223 8.66 1.28 0.25
N LYS A 224 9.80 0.59 0.31
CA LYS A 224 10.82 0.82 1.34
C LYS A 224 12.19 0.48 0.78
N VAL A 225 13.19 1.25 1.18
CA VAL A 225 14.60 0.98 0.88
C VAL A 225 15.47 1.10 2.13
N LEU A 226 16.52 0.28 2.18
CA LEU A 226 17.61 0.38 3.14
C LEU A 226 18.88 0.72 2.36
N PHE A 227 19.56 1.78 2.77
CA PHE A 227 20.85 2.20 2.21
C PHE A 227 22.01 1.61 3.00
N GLY A 228 23.02 1.10 2.29
CA GLY A 228 24.33 0.82 2.86
C GLY A 228 25.23 2.04 2.69
N ALA A 229 25.67 2.63 3.79
CA ALA A 229 26.65 3.71 3.80
C ALA A 229 27.60 3.48 4.99
N ASN A 230 28.90 3.80 4.81
CA ASN A 230 29.93 3.59 5.85
C ASN A 230 30.28 4.88 6.60
N ASP A 231 29.84 6.03 6.08
CA ASP A 231 30.10 7.33 6.68
C ASP A 231 29.54 7.46 8.09
N GLN A 232 30.14 8.33 8.88
CA GLN A 232 29.76 8.60 10.26
C GLN A 232 29.34 10.05 10.44
N ASN A 233 28.48 10.30 11.42
CA ASN A 233 28.05 11.63 11.84
C ASN A 233 27.44 12.46 10.69
N PHE A 234 26.45 11.89 10.01
CA PHE A 234 25.72 12.57 8.94
C PHE A 234 24.20 12.55 9.19
N ASN A 235 23.53 13.50 8.56
CA ASN A 235 22.09 13.54 8.34
C ASN A 235 21.83 14.11 6.95
N ARG A 236 21.10 13.36 6.12
CA ARG A 236 20.78 13.76 4.74
C ARG A 236 19.31 13.61 4.43
N ARG A 237 18.74 14.63 3.84
CA ARG A 237 17.43 14.56 3.21
C ARG A 237 17.59 13.92 1.83
N ILE A 238 16.67 13.05 1.48
CA ILE A 238 16.61 12.35 0.20
C ILE A 238 15.26 12.63 -0.44
N LEU A 239 15.26 13.13 -1.67
CA LEU A 239 14.10 13.24 -2.52
C LEU A 239 14.02 11.99 -3.40
N ILE A 240 12.82 11.44 -3.56
CA ILE A 240 12.59 10.17 -4.25
C ILE A 240 11.73 10.42 -5.47
N TYR A 241 12.19 9.89 -6.60
CA TYR A 241 11.50 9.97 -7.89
C TYR A 241 11.43 8.57 -8.51
N SER A 242 10.44 8.34 -9.34
CA SER A 242 10.31 7.09 -10.11
C SER A 242 10.15 7.35 -11.60
N SER A 243 10.56 6.38 -12.43
CA SER A 243 10.50 6.46 -13.87
C SER A 243 10.43 5.06 -14.51
N ASP A 244 9.80 4.95 -15.69
CA ASP A 244 9.88 3.74 -16.51
C ASP A 244 10.96 3.81 -17.60
N ASP A 245 11.46 5.01 -17.94
CA ASP A 245 12.33 5.25 -19.11
C ASP A 245 13.60 6.06 -18.83
N LYS A 246 13.83 6.52 -17.59
CA LYS A 246 14.89 7.43 -17.14
C LYS A 246 14.85 8.84 -17.76
N ASN A 247 13.89 9.14 -18.63
CA ASN A 247 13.76 10.46 -19.26
C ASN A 247 12.82 11.36 -18.48
N LYS A 248 11.65 10.80 -18.09
CA LYS A 248 10.68 11.50 -17.27
C LYS A 248 10.70 10.94 -15.85
N TRP A 249 10.94 11.82 -14.88
CA TRP A 249 10.96 11.50 -13.47
C TRP A 249 9.77 12.13 -12.76
N ASP A 250 8.93 11.31 -12.18
CA ASP A 250 7.81 11.74 -11.37
C ASP A 250 8.23 11.72 -9.89
N TYR A 251 8.01 12.84 -9.19
CA TYR A 251 8.27 12.94 -7.75
C TYR A 251 7.37 11.94 -7.00
N LEU A 252 7.96 11.19 -6.09
CA LEU A 252 7.27 10.16 -5.34
C LEU A 252 7.13 10.51 -3.86
N ASP A 253 8.25 10.83 -3.20
CA ASP A 253 8.28 11.08 -1.77
C ASP A 253 9.62 11.69 -1.32
N GLN A 254 9.82 11.84 -0.01
CA GLN A 254 11.09 12.25 0.60
C GLN A 254 11.29 11.60 1.96
N GLY A 255 12.53 11.53 2.40
CA GLY A 255 12.87 11.02 3.72
C GLY A 255 14.22 11.52 4.21
N TYR A 256 14.61 11.02 5.36
CA TYR A 256 15.89 11.35 5.97
C TYR A 256 16.64 10.07 6.34
N ILE A 257 17.94 10.05 6.08
CA ILE A 257 18.85 9.05 6.62
C ILE A 257 19.88 9.74 7.53
N PHE A 258 20.25 9.08 8.60
CA PHE A 258 21.28 9.60 9.49
C PHE A 258 22.06 8.46 10.16
N ARG A 259 23.27 8.78 10.55
CA ARG A 259 24.07 7.99 11.48
C ARG A 259 24.86 8.93 12.36
N TYR A 260 24.70 8.80 13.67
CA TYR A 260 25.44 9.54 14.65
C TYR A 260 26.25 8.59 15.54
N ASN A 261 27.51 8.87 15.71
CA ASN A 261 28.39 8.17 16.63
C ASN A 261 29.20 9.23 17.41
N THR A 262 28.53 9.85 18.36
CA THR A 262 29.09 10.91 19.21
C THR A 262 29.11 10.46 20.68
N PRO A 263 29.91 11.11 21.54
CA PRO A 263 29.91 10.76 22.99
C PRO A 263 28.54 10.88 23.67
N LYS A 264 27.66 11.77 23.17
CA LYS A 264 26.35 12.03 23.76
C LYS A 264 25.20 11.23 23.13
N PHE A 265 25.37 10.78 21.88
CA PHE A 265 24.32 10.05 21.18
C PHE A 265 24.89 9.10 20.13
N LYS A 266 24.42 7.85 20.15
CA LYS A 266 24.71 6.86 19.10
C LYS A 266 23.39 6.32 18.57
N GLY A 267 23.23 6.36 17.27
CA GLY A 267 22.04 5.86 16.60
C GLY A 267 22.10 6.06 15.10
N GLU A 268 21.32 5.27 14.38
CA GLU A 268 21.20 5.39 12.92
C GLU A 268 19.80 5.06 12.45
N ASN A 269 19.44 5.67 11.34
CA ASN A 269 18.32 5.25 10.50
C ASN A 269 18.76 5.39 9.03
N LEU A 270 18.92 4.27 8.36
CA LEU A 270 19.30 4.20 6.95
C LEU A 270 18.13 3.71 6.08
N THR A 271 16.94 3.62 6.64
CA THR A 271 15.74 3.12 5.97
C THR A 271 14.79 4.26 5.68
N ILE A 272 14.24 4.27 4.48
CA ILE A 272 13.16 5.19 4.09
C ILE A 272 11.96 4.38 3.60
N ASN A 273 10.78 4.67 4.16
CA ASN A 273 9.51 4.23 3.63
C ASN A 273 8.95 5.33 2.73
N PHE A 274 8.31 4.95 1.63
CA PHE A 274 7.74 5.88 0.66
C PHE A 274 6.50 5.27 -0.02
N SER A 275 5.75 6.08 -0.75
CA SER A 275 4.60 5.62 -1.51
C SER A 275 4.99 4.53 -2.51
N GLU A 276 4.26 3.41 -2.55
CA GLU A 276 4.59 2.29 -3.42
C GLU A 276 4.73 2.74 -4.88
N THR A 277 5.82 2.32 -5.51
CA THR A 277 6.01 2.46 -6.96
C THR A 277 6.20 1.09 -7.61
N LYS A 278 5.74 0.96 -8.85
CA LYS A 278 5.93 -0.21 -9.72
C LYS A 278 6.75 0.14 -10.95
N ASN A 279 7.36 1.31 -10.97
CA ASN A 279 8.24 1.75 -12.05
C ASN A 279 9.60 1.06 -11.94
N ARG A 280 10.24 0.82 -13.08
CA ARG A 280 11.53 0.11 -13.13
C ARG A 280 12.67 0.87 -12.44
N TYR A 281 12.69 2.20 -12.56
CA TYR A 281 13.77 3.03 -12.06
C TYR A 281 13.31 3.88 -10.90
N ILE A 282 14.17 3.98 -9.87
CA ILE A 282 13.98 4.87 -8.74
C ILE A 282 15.23 5.75 -8.65
N LYS A 283 15.04 7.06 -8.56
CA LYS A 283 16.09 8.02 -8.31
C LYS A 283 16.00 8.53 -6.89
N PHE A 284 17.11 8.46 -6.16
CA PHE A 284 17.27 9.02 -4.83
C PHE A 284 18.23 10.21 -4.93
N GLU A 285 17.71 11.42 -4.82
CA GLU A 285 18.51 12.64 -4.80
C GLU A 285 18.87 12.99 -3.36
N VAL A 286 20.10 12.70 -2.99
CA VAL A 286 20.67 12.94 -1.65
C VAL A 286 21.16 14.36 -1.58
N LEU A 287 20.54 15.21 -0.79
CA LEU A 287 20.93 16.62 -0.65
C LEU A 287 22.15 16.74 0.27
N ASN A 288 23.31 17.01 -0.30
CA ASN A 288 24.57 17.15 0.43
C ASN A 288 24.73 18.54 1.05
N ASN A 289 24.13 19.57 0.44
CA ASN A 289 24.35 20.98 0.78
C ASN A 289 25.87 21.32 0.74
N ASP A 290 26.44 21.81 1.83
CA ASP A 290 27.88 22.15 1.91
C ASP A 290 28.73 21.01 2.51
N ASN A 291 28.17 19.79 2.62
CA ASN A 291 28.90 18.66 3.15
C ASN A 291 29.42 17.75 2.03
N VAL A 292 30.42 16.96 2.35
CA VAL A 292 30.97 15.95 1.42
C VAL A 292 29.88 14.91 1.10
N SER A 293 29.87 14.45 -0.15
CA SER A 293 28.99 13.39 -0.62
C SER A 293 29.20 12.10 0.17
N LEU A 294 28.12 11.39 0.48
CA LEU A 294 28.19 10.08 1.12
C LEU A 294 28.56 9.00 0.10
N VAL A 295 29.27 7.97 0.56
CA VAL A 295 29.61 6.79 -0.24
C VAL A 295 28.60 5.67 0.06
N PHE A 296 27.76 5.37 -0.91
CA PHE A 296 26.78 4.30 -0.81
C PHE A 296 27.34 2.99 -1.34
N SER A 297 27.24 1.92 -0.54
CA SER A 297 27.72 0.58 -0.90
C SER A 297 26.61 -0.35 -1.40
N SER A 298 25.36 -0.11 -1.01
CA SER A 298 24.21 -0.93 -1.42
C SER A 298 22.89 -0.18 -1.31
N ILE A 299 21.92 -0.63 -2.09
CA ILE A 299 20.50 -0.28 -1.95
C ILE A 299 19.71 -1.58 -1.91
N THR A 300 19.01 -1.83 -0.81
CA THR A 300 18.11 -2.98 -0.66
C THR A 300 16.68 -2.47 -0.69
N GLY A 301 15.90 -2.91 -1.67
CA GLY A 301 14.48 -2.62 -1.79
C GLY A 301 13.63 -3.67 -1.07
N PHE A 302 12.46 -3.26 -0.61
CA PHE A 302 11.50 -4.13 0.04
C PHE A 302 10.13 -3.97 -0.62
N SER A 303 9.51 -5.10 -0.90
CA SER A 303 8.14 -5.19 -1.39
C SER A 303 7.29 -6.03 -0.44
N ILE A 304 6.05 -5.62 -0.24
CA ILE A 304 5.08 -6.44 0.49
C ILE A 304 4.75 -7.67 -0.37
N VAL A 305 4.81 -8.85 0.25
CA VAL A 305 4.41 -10.10 -0.43
C VAL A 305 2.95 -10.02 -0.82
N GLN A 306 2.64 -10.29 -2.08
CA GLN A 306 1.27 -10.41 -2.58
C GLN A 306 0.98 -11.85 -2.94
N GLU A 307 -0.21 -12.29 -2.60
CA GLU A 307 -0.66 -13.67 -2.78
C GLU A 307 -2.00 -13.69 -3.49
N ILE A 308 -2.23 -14.73 -4.27
CA ILE A 308 -3.56 -15.07 -4.78
C ILE A 308 -4.10 -16.21 -3.94
N ILE A 309 -5.31 -16.04 -3.41
CA ILE A 309 -6.05 -17.07 -2.69
C ILE A 309 -7.28 -17.48 -3.50
N PHE A 310 -7.50 -18.77 -3.63
CA PHE A 310 -8.61 -19.35 -4.40
C PHE A 310 -9.00 -20.71 -3.83
N GLN A 311 -10.17 -21.20 -4.21
CA GLN A 311 -10.68 -22.49 -3.76
C GLN A 311 -10.69 -23.50 -4.91
N VAL A 312 -10.23 -24.71 -4.65
CA VAL A 312 -10.23 -25.82 -5.60
C VAL A 312 -11.13 -26.96 -5.14
N GLU A 313 -11.97 -27.46 -6.03
CA GLU A 313 -12.96 -28.48 -5.71
C GLU A 313 -12.47 -29.91 -6.08
N SER A 314 -11.51 -30.01 -6.97
CA SER A 314 -10.96 -31.28 -7.45
C SER A 314 -9.50 -31.20 -7.81
N SER A 315 -8.80 -32.33 -7.76
CA SER A 315 -7.44 -32.46 -8.27
C SER A 315 -7.46 -32.44 -9.78
N GLN A 316 -7.24 -31.27 -10.37
CA GLN A 316 -7.13 -31.04 -11.81
C GLN A 316 -5.98 -30.09 -12.11
N LYS A 317 -5.68 -29.90 -13.39
CA LYS A 317 -4.66 -28.94 -13.82
C LYS A 317 -5.22 -27.52 -13.76
N TYR A 318 -4.50 -26.64 -13.10
CA TYR A 318 -4.81 -25.22 -13.03
C TYR A 318 -3.68 -24.43 -13.67
N LYS A 319 -4.04 -23.28 -14.21
CA LYS A 319 -3.09 -22.31 -14.78
C LYS A 319 -3.45 -20.90 -14.31
N ILE A 320 -2.45 -20.06 -14.19
CA ILE A 320 -2.64 -18.63 -14.07
C ILE A 320 -2.26 -17.97 -15.39
N PHE A 321 -3.17 -17.19 -15.97
CA PHE A 321 -2.97 -16.42 -17.19
C PHE A 321 -2.81 -14.94 -16.88
N TYR A 322 -1.98 -14.24 -17.66
CA TYR A 322 -1.73 -12.81 -17.55
C TYR A 322 -1.17 -12.22 -18.86
N GLY A 323 -0.99 -10.88 -18.91
CA GLY A 323 -0.52 -10.19 -20.11
C GLY A 323 -1.63 -9.85 -21.08
N ASN A 324 -2.83 -9.51 -20.59
CA ASN A 324 -3.93 -8.99 -21.38
C ASN A 324 -4.22 -7.53 -21.00
N GLU A 325 -3.64 -6.58 -21.74
CA GLU A 325 -3.76 -5.14 -21.46
C GLU A 325 -5.20 -4.62 -21.49
N LYS A 326 -6.10 -5.29 -22.20
CA LYS A 326 -7.52 -4.88 -22.31
C LYS A 326 -8.41 -5.46 -21.22
N SER A 327 -7.91 -6.42 -20.45
CA SER A 327 -8.68 -7.04 -19.38
C SER A 327 -8.90 -6.07 -18.24
N SER A 328 -10.10 -6.10 -17.66
CA SER A 328 -10.43 -5.44 -16.41
C SER A 328 -10.41 -6.43 -15.26
N ARG A 329 -10.33 -5.92 -14.03
CA ARG A 329 -10.39 -6.76 -12.83
C ARG A 329 -11.75 -7.46 -12.76
N PRO A 330 -11.78 -8.78 -12.56
CA PRO A 330 -13.03 -9.49 -12.36
C PRO A 330 -13.62 -9.18 -10.98
N GLU A 331 -14.94 -9.23 -10.87
CA GLU A 331 -15.65 -9.12 -9.60
C GLU A 331 -16.16 -10.50 -9.20
N TYR A 332 -15.60 -11.07 -8.15
CA TYR A 332 -15.97 -12.37 -7.63
C TYR A 332 -16.61 -12.28 -6.25
N ASP A 333 -17.54 -13.19 -5.98
CA ASP A 333 -18.17 -13.26 -4.65
C ASP A 333 -17.21 -13.68 -3.54
N ILE A 334 -16.06 -14.29 -3.86
CA ILE A 334 -15.03 -14.64 -2.88
C ILE A 334 -14.59 -13.42 -2.06
N ASP A 335 -14.69 -12.21 -2.59
CA ASP A 335 -14.40 -10.97 -1.87
C ASP A 335 -15.29 -10.78 -0.64
N LYS A 336 -16.54 -11.29 -0.69
CA LYS A 336 -17.53 -11.17 0.38
C LYS A 336 -17.40 -12.26 1.44
N TYR A 337 -17.04 -13.50 1.04
CA TYR A 337 -17.03 -14.63 1.95
C TYR A 337 -15.62 -15.10 2.37
N LEU A 338 -14.54 -14.52 1.84
CA LEU A 338 -13.18 -14.91 2.21
C LEU A 338 -12.92 -14.87 3.73
N GLN A 339 -13.53 -13.93 4.45
CA GLN A 339 -13.41 -13.83 5.90
C GLN A 339 -13.95 -15.04 6.67
N TYR A 340 -14.79 -15.86 6.03
CA TYR A 340 -15.38 -17.08 6.59
C TYR A 340 -14.63 -18.35 6.19
N LEU A 341 -13.61 -18.22 5.34
CA LEU A 341 -12.73 -19.35 4.98
C LEU A 341 -11.57 -19.44 5.97
N ASP A 342 -11.22 -20.66 6.33
CA ASP A 342 -9.97 -20.89 7.05
C ASP A 342 -8.80 -20.66 6.09
N THR A 343 -8.08 -19.58 6.33
CA THR A 343 -6.93 -19.15 5.53
C THR A 343 -5.59 -19.27 6.28
N GLU A 344 -5.63 -19.78 7.52
CA GLU A 344 -4.43 -20.08 8.32
C GLU A 344 -3.88 -21.47 7.98
N GLY A 345 -2.56 -21.58 7.88
CA GLY A 345 -1.91 -22.87 7.54
C GLY A 345 -2.22 -23.40 6.14
N VAL A 346 -2.83 -22.60 5.26
CA VAL A 346 -3.13 -23.02 3.88
C VAL A 346 -1.86 -23.28 3.10
N GLU A 347 -1.81 -24.43 2.43
CA GLU A 347 -0.69 -24.85 1.61
C GLU A 347 -0.51 -23.96 0.38
N TYR A 348 0.74 -23.60 0.09
CA TYR A 348 1.08 -22.90 -1.14
C TYR A 348 1.24 -23.88 -2.29
N ALA A 349 0.49 -23.63 -3.36
CA ALA A 349 0.70 -24.34 -4.61
C ALA A 349 2.02 -23.89 -5.26
N LYS A 350 2.72 -24.84 -5.87
CA LYS A 350 3.92 -24.53 -6.65
C LYS A 350 3.51 -23.96 -8.01
N ILE A 351 4.23 -22.93 -8.46
CA ILE A 351 4.03 -22.35 -9.78
C ILE A 351 5.23 -22.65 -10.67
N SER A 352 4.97 -22.92 -11.95
CA SER A 352 6.03 -23.12 -12.95
C SER A 352 6.68 -21.77 -13.34
N THR A 353 7.77 -21.83 -14.09
CA THR A 353 8.28 -20.67 -14.84
C THR A 353 7.25 -20.19 -15.87
N GLN A 354 7.35 -18.91 -16.25
CA GLN A 354 6.52 -18.30 -17.28
C GLN A 354 6.61 -19.04 -18.60
N LYS A 355 5.48 -19.21 -19.26
CA LYS A 355 5.36 -19.77 -20.61
C LYS A 355 4.63 -18.82 -21.53
N ASP A 356 5.12 -18.69 -22.76
CA ASP A 356 4.40 -17.99 -23.79
C ASP A 356 3.17 -18.80 -24.22
N ASN A 357 2.05 -18.13 -24.39
CA ASN A 357 0.85 -18.78 -24.86
C ASN A 357 0.87 -18.88 -26.40
N SER A 358 1.05 -20.07 -26.93
CA SER A 358 1.07 -20.30 -28.38
C SER A 358 -0.24 -19.96 -29.10
N GLN A 359 -1.34 -19.86 -28.35
CA GLN A 359 -2.65 -19.47 -28.91
C GLN A 359 -2.88 -17.94 -28.84
N TYR A 360 -1.94 -17.18 -28.27
CA TYR A 360 -2.08 -15.74 -28.18
C TYR A 360 -2.14 -15.09 -29.56
N ILE A 361 -3.22 -14.34 -29.79
CA ILE A 361 -3.40 -13.57 -31.01
C ILE A 361 -3.07 -12.12 -30.68
N LYS A 362 -1.89 -11.66 -31.13
CA LYS A 362 -1.56 -10.24 -31.01
C LYS A 362 -2.53 -9.45 -31.87
N GLU A 363 -3.40 -8.69 -31.24
CA GLU A 363 -4.32 -7.82 -31.96
C GLU A 363 -3.52 -6.79 -32.77
N GLN A 364 -3.84 -6.68 -34.05
CA GLN A 364 -3.25 -5.63 -34.88
C GLN A 364 -3.85 -4.30 -34.46
N GLU A 365 -3.01 -3.34 -34.12
CA GLU A 365 -3.49 -1.98 -33.89
C GLU A 365 -4.34 -1.53 -35.10
N PRO A 366 -5.52 -0.94 -34.85
CA PRO A 366 -6.34 -0.44 -35.94
C PRO A 366 -5.50 0.51 -36.79
N LYS A 367 -5.43 0.23 -38.09
CA LYS A 367 -4.63 1.06 -39.00
C LYS A 367 -5.13 2.49 -38.88
N LYS A 368 -4.23 3.39 -38.47
CA LYS A 368 -4.56 4.82 -38.36
C LYS A 368 -5.29 5.30 -39.64
N PRO A 369 -6.31 6.13 -39.50
CA PRO A 369 -7.02 6.73 -40.64
C PRO A 369 -6.02 7.36 -41.62
N LEU A 370 -6.35 7.41 -42.90
CA LEU A 370 -5.47 7.99 -43.94
C LEU A 370 -5.05 9.42 -43.61
N SER A 371 -5.90 10.20 -42.94
CA SER A 371 -5.61 11.55 -42.46
C SER A 371 -4.49 11.64 -41.44
N GLU A 372 -4.29 10.58 -40.65
CA GLU A 372 -3.22 10.52 -39.64
C GLU A 372 -1.96 9.84 -40.19
N ARG A 373 -2.08 9.02 -41.25
CA ARG A 373 -0.95 8.36 -41.91
C ARG A 373 -0.14 9.31 -42.78
N ILE A 374 -0.80 10.31 -43.34
CA ILE A 374 -0.19 11.28 -44.24
C ILE A 374 -0.33 12.65 -43.57
N PRO A 375 0.74 13.15 -42.90
CA PRO A 375 0.67 14.37 -42.06
C PRO A 375 0.19 15.62 -42.82
N TYR A 376 0.40 15.65 -44.14
CA TYR A 376 0.05 16.80 -44.97
C TYR A 376 -1.24 16.61 -45.78
N LEU A 377 -1.98 15.49 -45.64
CA LEU A 377 -3.17 15.22 -46.44
C LEU A 377 -4.24 16.28 -46.21
N LEU A 378 -4.61 16.54 -44.97
CA LEU A 378 -5.62 17.53 -44.60
C LEU A 378 -5.22 18.96 -44.98
N PRO A 379 -4.01 19.45 -44.68
CA PRO A 379 -3.54 20.74 -45.19
C PRO A 379 -3.55 20.86 -46.71
N SER A 380 -3.14 19.82 -47.43
CA SER A 380 -3.16 19.83 -48.93
C SER A 380 -4.56 19.92 -49.51
N ILE A 381 -5.52 19.18 -48.94
CA ILE A 381 -6.93 19.27 -49.35
C ILE A 381 -7.49 20.67 -49.09
N LEU A 382 -7.19 21.24 -47.89
CA LEU A 382 -7.62 22.60 -47.56
C LEU A 382 -7.06 23.65 -48.50
N ILE A 383 -5.78 23.55 -48.90
CA ILE A 383 -5.16 24.43 -49.89
C ILE A 383 -5.85 24.30 -51.24
N LEU A 384 -6.12 23.08 -51.71
CA LEU A 384 -6.82 22.85 -52.99
C LEU A 384 -8.23 23.46 -53.01
N ILE A 385 -9.00 23.26 -51.93
CA ILE A 385 -10.33 23.84 -51.77
C ILE A 385 -10.24 25.37 -51.74
N SER A 386 -9.27 25.93 -51.01
CA SER A 386 -9.07 27.39 -50.95
C SER A 386 -8.75 27.99 -52.32
N VAL A 387 -7.84 27.36 -53.07
CA VAL A 387 -7.49 27.79 -54.44
C VAL A 387 -8.71 27.70 -55.36
N PHE A 388 -9.50 26.64 -55.29
CA PHE A 388 -10.73 26.48 -56.06
C PHE A 388 -11.76 27.57 -55.74
N LEU A 389 -11.97 27.86 -54.44
CA LEU A 389 -12.88 28.92 -54.01
C LEU A 389 -12.43 30.30 -54.50
N ILE A 390 -11.13 30.62 -54.41
CA ILE A 390 -10.56 31.87 -54.94
C ILE A 390 -10.81 31.97 -56.44
N GLY A 391 -10.63 30.90 -57.19
CA GLY A 391 -10.93 30.84 -58.62
C GLY A 391 -12.39 31.09 -58.95
N LEU A 392 -13.30 30.53 -58.15
CA LEU A 392 -14.73 30.78 -58.28
C LEU A 392 -15.09 32.27 -58.02
N VAL A 393 -14.59 32.83 -56.94
CA VAL A 393 -14.81 34.23 -56.56
C VAL A 393 -14.28 35.16 -57.67
N TYR A 394 -13.08 34.90 -58.17
CA TYR A 394 -12.49 35.66 -59.25
C TYR A 394 -13.35 35.60 -60.53
N LYS A 395 -13.89 34.43 -60.89
CA LYS A 395 -14.80 34.27 -62.05
C LYS A 395 -16.08 35.04 -61.87
N PHE A 396 -16.66 35.07 -60.63
CA PHE A 396 -17.90 35.83 -60.34
C PHE A 396 -17.69 37.34 -60.34
N LEU A 397 -16.51 37.84 -59.94
CA LEU A 397 -16.18 39.26 -59.95
C LEU A 397 -15.83 39.81 -61.30
N LYS A 398 -15.53 38.95 -62.31
CA LYS A 398 -15.16 39.31 -63.69
C LYS A 398 -16.33 39.27 -64.64
N ASN A 399 -17.47 38.72 -64.27
CA ASN A 399 -18.72 38.77 -64.95
C ASN A 399 -19.63 39.86 -64.30
#